data_897d8ffad2422843af191902fa909630
#
_entry.id   897d8ffad2422843af191902fa909630
#
_cell.length_a   1.000
_cell.length_b   1.000
_cell.length_c   1.000
_cell.angle_alpha   90.00
_cell.angle_beta   90.00
_cell.angle_gamma   90.00
#
_symmetry.space_group_name_H-M   'P 1'
#
loop_
_entity.id
_entity.type
_entity.pdbx_description
1 polymer ?
#
loop_
_entity_poly.entity_id
_entity_poly.type
_entity_poly.pdbx_seq_one_letter_code
_entity_poly.pdbx_strand_id
1 'polypeptide(L)'
;MQPTDFTLSGALAALNEGAISAEELTRANVAAVEALNPKLNAFITTTSEQALDAARASDARRARGEAGPLEGIPLAIKDLFCTEGVRTTAASKILGNFIPPYESTVTAQLKRDGAVFLGKANLDEFAMGSSNLTSAYGGVLNPWQRKNDPAARLVPGGSSGGSAAAVAARMALGATGTDTGGSIRQPAAFCGITGIKPTYGRCSRFGIVAFASSLDQAGPFARTVEDCAILLRSMAGHDPKDSTSAAQPVPDFAAACGRSVKGLRIGVPREYRLDGMPAEIEKLWRQGLDWLRDAGAEIVDISLPHTKYALPTYYIVAPAEASSNLARYDGVRFGLRVAEKDSDLRDLYERTRAEGFGAEVRRRIMIGTYVLLSLIHI
;
A
#
# COMPACT_ATOMS: atom_id res chain seq x y z
N MET A 1 -20.14 11.90 -17.19
CA MET A 1 -19.22 11.38 -16.14
C MET A 1 -17.92 11.00 -16.83
N GLN A 2 -16.78 11.44 -16.34
CA GLN A 2 -15.48 11.01 -16.91
C GLN A 2 -15.20 9.56 -16.47
N PRO A 3 -14.53 8.74 -17.29
CA PRO A 3 -14.20 7.35 -16.91
C PRO A 3 -13.47 7.23 -15.58
N THR A 4 -12.61 8.18 -15.24
CA THR A 4 -11.90 8.27 -13.96
C THR A 4 -12.80 8.61 -12.75
N ASP A 5 -14.06 9.02 -12.98
CA ASP A 5 -15.04 9.30 -11.92
C ASP A 5 -15.71 8.04 -11.36
N PHE A 6 -15.69 6.93 -12.09
CA PHE A 6 -16.25 5.67 -11.60
C PHE A 6 -15.60 5.22 -10.30
N THR A 7 -16.39 4.70 -9.35
CA THR A 7 -15.90 3.79 -8.32
C THR A 7 -15.44 2.48 -8.98
N LEU A 8 -14.71 1.65 -8.31
CA LEU A 8 -14.31 0.35 -8.87
C LEU A 8 -15.55 -0.52 -9.18
N SER A 9 -16.50 -0.58 -8.25
CA SER A 9 -17.76 -1.30 -8.43
C SER A 9 -18.60 -0.72 -9.58
N GLY A 10 -18.66 0.60 -9.69
CA GLY A 10 -19.33 1.27 -10.81
C GLY A 10 -18.65 1.01 -12.16
N ALA A 11 -17.32 0.97 -12.20
CA ALA A 11 -16.58 0.61 -13.42
C ALA A 11 -16.83 -0.85 -13.83
N LEU A 12 -16.86 -1.78 -12.87
CA LEU A 12 -17.21 -3.19 -13.15
C LEU A 12 -18.60 -3.32 -13.72
N ALA A 13 -19.59 -2.59 -13.19
CA ALA A 13 -20.95 -2.56 -13.73
C ALA A 13 -20.97 -2.02 -15.17
N ALA A 14 -20.35 -0.87 -15.42
CA ALA A 14 -20.28 -0.26 -16.75
C ALA A 14 -19.57 -1.14 -17.79
N LEU A 15 -18.49 -1.83 -17.38
CA LEU A 15 -17.79 -2.79 -18.22
C LEU A 15 -18.65 -4.03 -18.53
N ASN A 16 -19.41 -4.54 -17.56
CA ASN A 16 -20.31 -5.68 -17.74
C ASN A 16 -21.50 -5.37 -18.66
N GLU A 17 -21.99 -4.13 -18.60
CA GLU A 17 -23.08 -3.62 -19.46
C GLU A 17 -22.59 -3.21 -20.86
N GLY A 18 -21.25 -3.20 -21.10
CA GLY A 18 -20.68 -2.73 -22.34
C GLY A 18 -20.81 -1.21 -22.55
N ALA A 19 -21.08 -0.46 -21.47
CA ALA A 19 -21.21 1.00 -21.52
C ALA A 19 -19.85 1.70 -21.67
N ILE A 20 -18.77 1.01 -21.36
CA ILE A 20 -17.38 1.42 -21.57
C ILE A 20 -16.52 0.17 -21.81
N SER A 21 -15.47 0.28 -22.61
CA SER A 21 -14.47 -0.78 -22.75
C SER A 21 -13.34 -0.65 -21.71
N ALA A 22 -12.65 -1.75 -21.45
CA ALA A 22 -11.47 -1.73 -20.58
C ALA A 22 -10.35 -0.86 -21.17
N GLU A 23 -10.20 -0.83 -22.50
CA GLU A 23 -9.25 0.06 -23.17
C GLU A 23 -9.59 1.53 -22.94
N GLU A 24 -10.88 1.95 -23.12
CA GLU A 24 -11.30 3.33 -22.87
C GLU A 24 -11.09 3.76 -21.42
N LEU A 25 -11.45 2.90 -20.47
CA LEU A 25 -11.25 3.14 -19.04
C LEU A 25 -9.76 3.28 -18.71
N THR A 26 -8.93 2.36 -19.20
CA THR A 26 -7.47 2.37 -18.97
C THR A 26 -6.83 3.59 -19.62
N ARG A 27 -7.21 3.95 -20.83
CA ARG A 27 -6.71 5.14 -21.54
C ARG A 27 -6.99 6.43 -20.76
N ALA A 28 -8.19 6.55 -20.19
CA ALA A 28 -8.53 7.70 -19.34
C ALA A 28 -7.65 7.76 -18.08
N ASN A 29 -7.38 6.62 -17.45
CA ASN A 29 -6.50 6.57 -16.27
C ASN A 29 -5.03 6.84 -16.64
N VAL A 30 -4.52 6.32 -17.76
CA VAL A 30 -3.18 6.61 -18.29
C VAL A 30 -3.03 8.13 -18.54
N ALA A 31 -4.00 8.75 -19.19
CA ALA A 31 -3.98 10.20 -19.42
C ALA A 31 -3.98 10.99 -18.09
N ALA A 32 -4.71 10.53 -17.07
CA ALA A 32 -4.68 11.14 -15.74
C ALA A 32 -3.30 10.96 -15.06
N VAL A 33 -2.66 9.80 -15.21
CA VAL A 33 -1.30 9.57 -14.73
C VAL A 33 -0.32 10.53 -15.42
N GLU A 34 -0.34 10.63 -16.73
CA GLU A 34 0.55 11.51 -17.51
C GLU A 34 0.39 12.99 -17.13
N ALA A 35 -0.85 13.43 -16.90
CA ALA A 35 -1.15 14.81 -16.54
C ALA A 35 -0.77 15.18 -15.09
N LEU A 36 -0.95 14.25 -14.14
CA LEU A 36 -0.85 14.57 -12.71
C LEU A 36 0.45 14.06 -12.06
N ASN A 37 1.04 12.97 -12.56
CA ASN A 37 2.23 12.39 -11.95
C ASN A 37 3.45 13.32 -11.93
N PRO A 38 3.72 14.16 -12.94
CA PRO A 38 4.82 15.14 -12.90
C PRO A 38 4.72 16.11 -11.70
N LYS A 39 3.51 16.38 -11.21
CA LYS A 39 3.26 17.24 -10.05
C LYS A 39 3.21 16.45 -8.74
N LEU A 40 2.52 15.31 -8.73
CA LEU A 40 2.24 14.55 -7.51
C LEU A 40 3.35 13.55 -7.15
N ASN A 41 4.10 13.09 -8.13
CA ASN A 41 5.13 12.04 -8.00
C ASN A 41 4.61 10.74 -7.37
N ALA A 42 3.36 10.38 -7.69
CA ALA A 42 2.68 9.22 -7.13
C ALA A 42 3.17 7.89 -7.71
N PHE A 43 3.75 7.89 -8.91
CA PHE A 43 4.35 6.71 -9.56
C PHE A 43 5.84 6.91 -9.80
N ILE A 44 6.64 5.89 -9.48
CA ILE A 44 8.07 5.79 -9.81
C ILE A 44 8.27 5.27 -11.23
N THR A 45 7.48 4.27 -11.62
CA THR A 45 7.51 3.65 -12.94
C THR A 45 6.09 3.54 -13.46
N THR A 46 5.84 4.02 -14.67
CA THR A 46 4.57 3.85 -15.38
C THR A 46 4.71 2.72 -16.40
N THR A 47 3.63 1.97 -16.62
CA THR A 47 3.55 0.85 -17.56
C THR A 47 2.41 1.06 -18.56
N SER A 48 2.30 2.28 -19.11
CA SER A 48 1.15 2.72 -19.91
C SER A 48 0.88 1.81 -21.12
N GLU A 49 1.89 1.43 -21.89
CA GLU A 49 1.74 0.54 -23.05
C GLU A 49 1.27 -0.84 -22.62
N GLN A 50 1.93 -1.44 -21.61
CA GLN A 50 1.54 -2.75 -21.08
C GLN A 50 0.12 -2.73 -20.49
N ALA A 51 -0.28 -1.61 -19.86
CA ALA A 51 -1.63 -1.45 -19.34
C ALA A 51 -2.68 -1.41 -20.46
N LEU A 52 -2.42 -0.70 -21.56
CA LEU A 52 -3.31 -0.67 -22.71
C LEU A 52 -3.39 -2.02 -23.42
N ASP A 53 -2.28 -2.76 -23.52
CA ASP A 53 -2.28 -4.12 -24.08
C ASP A 53 -3.10 -5.09 -23.22
N ALA A 54 -2.93 -5.01 -21.89
CA ALA A 54 -3.71 -5.80 -20.93
C ALA A 54 -5.20 -5.46 -20.99
N ALA A 55 -5.54 -4.17 -21.17
CA ALA A 55 -6.92 -3.72 -21.32
C ALA A 55 -7.58 -4.25 -22.59
N ARG A 56 -6.89 -4.19 -23.75
CA ARG A 56 -7.37 -4.81 -25.00
C ARG A 56 -7.58 -6.31 -24.86
N ALA A 57 -6.65 -7.00 -24.19
CA ALA A 57 -6.80 -8.43 -23.90
C ALA A 57 -7.99 -8.70 -22.95
N SER A 58 -8.27 -7.79 -22.03
CA SER A 58 -9.45 -7.83 -21.15
C SER A 58 -10.76 -7.71 -21.97
N ASP A 59 -10.85 -6.74 -22.87
CA ASP A 59 -12.04 -6.59 -23.74
C ASP A 59 -12.27 -7.86 -24.57
N ALA A 60 -11.20 -8.48 -25.08
CA ALA A 60 -11.32 -9.75 -25.80
C ALA A 60 -11.82 -10.92 -24.91
N ARG A 61 -11.38 -11.01 -23.63
CA ARG A 61 -11.91 -12.01 -22.69
C ARG A 61 -13.38 -11.75 -22.34
N ARG A 62 -13.77 -10.49 -22.13
CA ARG A 62 -15.16 -10.09 -21.90
C ARG A 62 -16.05 -10.51 -23.06
N ALA A 63 -15.62 -10.26 -24.30
CA ALA A 63 -16.38 -10.65 -25.48
C ALA A 63 -16.62 -12.17 -25.60
N ARG A 64 -15.73 -12.98 -24.98
CA ARG A 64 -15.87 -14.44 -24.94
C ARG A 64 -16.60 -14.96 -23.70
N GLY A 65 -17.01 -14.07 -22.78
CA GLY A 65 -17.63 -14.46 -21.51
C GLY A 65 -16.64 -15.04 -20.47
N GLU A 66 -15.34 -14.75 -20.62
CA GLU A 66 -14.24 -15.25 -19.77
C GLU A 66 -13.77 -14.19 -18.75
N ALA A 67 -14.60 -13.21 -18.44
CA ALA A 67 -14.23 -12.10 -17.56
C ALA A 67 -13.99 -12.54 -16.11
N GLY A 68 -12.83 -12.19 -15.56
CA GLY A 68 -12.51 -12.38 -14.17
C GLY A 68 -13.17 -11.31 -13.25
N PRO A 69 -13.07 -11.48 -11.91
CA PRO A 69 -13.71 -10.57 -10.95
C PRO A 69 -13.25 -9.11 -11.01
N LEU A 70 -12.04 -8.85 -11.48
CA LEU A 70 -11.45 -7.51 -11.65
C LEU A 70 -11.13 -7.19 -13.10
N GLU A 71 -11.79 -7.87 -14.03
CA GLU A 71 -11.48 -7.79 -15.45
C GLU A 71 -11.52 -6.35 -15.98
N GLY A 72 -10.36 -5.86 -16.42
CA GLY A 72 -10.21 -4.52 -17.01
C GLY A 72 -10.11 -3.37 -16.01
N ILE A 73 -9.98 -3.63 -14.71
CA ILE A 73 -9.89 -2.58 -13.68
C ILE A 73 -8.45 -2.04 -13.55
N PRO A 74 -8.22 -0.72 -13.79
CA PRO A 74 -6.89 -0.11 -13.69
C PRO A 74 -6.47 0.12 -12.23
N LEU A 75 -5.32 -0.46 -11.82
CA LEU A 75 -4.78 -0.40 -10.48
C LEU A 75 -3.37 0.19 -10.44
N ALA A 76 -3.02 0.88 -9.34
CA ALA A 76 -1.67 1.26 -8.99
C ALA A 76 -1.06 0.21 -8.04
N ILE A 77 0.17 -0.23 -8.29
CA ILE A 77 0.85 -1.26 -7.51
C ILE A 77 1.98 -0.63 -6.71
N LYS A 78 1.89 -0.65 -5.38
CA LYS A 78 2.97 -0.12 -4.51
C LYS A 78 4.31 -0.75 -4.89
N ASP A 79 5.36 0.06 -5.01
CA ASP A 79 6.64 -0.35 -5.61
C ASP A 79 7.52 -1.24 -4.72
N LEU A 80 6.91 -1.99 -3.82
CA LEU A 80 7.55 -3.08 -3.08
C LEU A 80 6.92 -4.46 -3.38
N PHE A 81 5.84 -4.51 -4.16
CA PHE A 81 5.34 -5.78 -4.69
C PHE A 81 6.16 -6.15 -5.93
N CYS A 82 6.88 -7.27 -5.86
CA CYS A 82 7.57 -7.81 -7.03
C CYS A 82 6.56 -8.06 -8.14
N THR A 83 6.79 -7.41 -9.27
CA THR A 83 5.99 -7.53 -10.49
C THR A 83 6.90 -8.03 -11.59
N GLU A 84 6.65 -9.23 -12.08
CA GLU A 84 7.53 -9.90 -13.06
C GLU A 84 7.76 -9.02 -14.29
N GLY A 85 9.04 -8.84 -14.64
CA GLY A 85 9.46 -8.03 -15.78
C GLY A 85 9.33 -6.51 -15.60
N VAL A 86 8.84 -6.03 -14.44
CA VAL A 86 8.68 -4.59 -14.16
C VAL A 86 9.60 -4.18 -13.03
N ARG A 87 10.41 -3.14 -13.26
CA ARG A 87 11.33 -2.60 -12.25
C ARG A 87 10.61 -2.37 -10.91
N THR A 88 11.19 -2.91 -9.83
CA THR A 88 10.65 -2.85 -8.48
C THR A 88 11.74 -2.39 -7.52
N THR A 89 11.63 -1.16 -7.01
CA THR A 89 12.73 -0.47 -6.33
C THR A 89 12.58 -0.37 -4.82
N ALA A 90 11.39 -0.63 -4.27
CA ALA A 90 11.04 -0.28 -2.88
C ALA A 90 11.39 1.18 -2.52
N ALA A 91 11.33 2.08 -3.51
CA ALA A 91 11.71 3.49 -3.44
C ALA A 91 13.16 3.73 -2.98
N SER A 92 14.07 2.76 -3.20
CA SER A 92 15.48 2.80 -2.80
C SER A 92 16.41 2.71 -4.00
N LYS A 93 17.57 3.38 -3.88
CA LYS A 93 18.65 3.23 -4.87
C LYS A 93 19.21 1.81 -4.89
N ILE A 94 19.18 1.09 -3.75
CA ILE A 94 19.76 -0.26 -3.65
C ILE A 94 19.04 -1.27 -4.55
N LEU A 95 17.76 -1.04 -4.86
CA LEU A 95 16.98 -1.83 -5.80
C LEU A 95 16.67 -1.08 -7.11
N GLY A 96 17.35 0.03 -7.37
CA GLY A 96 17.07 0.91 -8.51
C GLY A 96 17.14 0.23 -9.89
N ASN A 97 17.89 -0.84 -10.03
CA ASN A 97 18.06 -1.65 -11.24
C ASN A 97 17.40 -3.03 -11.14
N PHE A 98 16.65 -3.32 -10.08
CA PHE A 98 16.09 -4.65 -9.88
C PHE A 98 14.80 -4.85 -10.69
N ILE A 99 14.81 -5.85 -11.54
CA ILE A 99 13.65 -6.34 -12.30
C ILE A 99 13.38 -7.76 -11.80
N PRO A 100 12.26 -7.98 -11.07
CA PRO A 100 11.92 -9.30 -10.54
C PRO A 100 11.70 -10.32 -11.66
N PRO A 101 12.29 -11.54 -11.56
CA PRO A 101 12.00 -12.65 -12.47
C PRO A 101 10.78 -13.46 -12.01
N TYR A 102 9.98 -12.93 -11.08
CA TYR A 102 8.79 -13.58 -10.51
C TYR A 102 7.76 -12.55 -10.04
N GLU A 103 6.53 -13.01 -9.94
CA GLU A 103 5.39 -12.25 -9.45
C GLU A 103 5.21 -12.44 -7.95
N SER A 104 4.86 -11.38 -7.20
CA SER A 104 4.34 -11.55 -5.84
C SER A 104 3.00 -12.27 -5.88
N THR A 105 2.67 -13.02 -4.83
CA THR A 105 1.37 -13.74 -4.79
C THR A 105 0.19 -12.79 -4.93
N VAL A 106 0.24 -11.63 -4.28
CA VAL A 106 -0.84 -10.63 -4.36
C VAL A 106 -1.01 -10.11 -5.79
N THR A 107 0.09 -9.75 -6.47
CA THR A 107 0.00 -9.25 -7.86
C THR A 107 -0.38 -10.35 -8.85
N ALA A 108 0.08 -11.59 -8.62
CA ALA A 108 -0.35 -12.75 -9.40
C ALA A 108 -1.86 -13.00 -9.31
N GLN A 109 -2.42 -12.89 -8.09
CA GLN A 109 -3.86 -13.02 -7.87
C GLN A 109 -4.65 -11.92 -8.57
N LEU A 110 -4.21 -10.65 -8.45
CA LEU A 110 -4.85 -9.53 -9.11
C LEU A 110 -4.81 -9.66 -10.65
N LYS A 111 -3.68 -10.09 -11.22
CA LYS A 111 -3.57 -10.38 -12.67
C LYS A 111 -4.47 -11.53 -13.11
N ARG A 112 -4.49 -12.63 -12.35
CA ARG A 112 -5.38 -13.78 -12.60
C ARG A 112 -6.85 -13.34 -12.66
N ASP A 113 -7.23 -12.43 -11.79
CA ASP A 113 -8.59 -11.90 -11.69
C ASP A 113 -8.89 -10.79 -12.72
N GLY A 114 -7.92 -10.48 -13.60
CA GLY A 114 -8.10 -9.61 -14.78
C GLY A 114 -7.76 -8.14 -14.55
N ALA A 115 -7.14 -7.76 -13.42
CA ALA A 115 -6.75 -6.37 -13.16
C ALA A 115 -5.66 -5.88 -14.13
N VAL A 116 -5.73 -4.60 -14.49
CA VAL A 116 -4.77 -3.89 -15.35
C VAL A 116 -3.83 -3.06 -14.47
N PHE A 117 -2.50 -3.20 -14.65
CA PHE A 117 -1.53 -2.47 -13.83
C PHE A 117 -1.02 -1.23 -14.56
N LEU A 118 -1.26 -0.05 -13.96
CA LEU A 118 -0.84 1.24 -14.53
C LEU A 118 0.63 1.56 -14.25
N GLY A 119 1.23 0.91 -13.25
CA GLY A 119 2.61 1.14 -12.86
C GLY A 119 2.87 0.92 -11.38
N LYS A 120 4.08 1.33 -10.96
CA LYS A 120 4.63 1.15 -9.63
C LYS A 120 4.52 2.45 -8.83
N ALA A 121 3.67 2.44 -7.80
CA ALA A 121 3.39 3.60 -6.97
C ALA A 121 4.50 3.85 -5.95
N ASN A 122 4.84 5.13 -5.77
CA ASN A 122 5.88 5.61 -4.87
C ASN A 122 5.54 5.36 -3.39
N LEU A 123 6.57 5.28 -2.55
CA LEU A 123 6.44 4.98 -1.12
C LEU A 123 7.60 5.58 -0.33
N ASP A 124 7.54 5.60 0.99
CA ASP A 124 8.73 5.77 1.82
C ASP A 124 9.68 4.58 1.60
N GLU A 125 10.97 4.85 1.54
CA GLU A 125 12.00 3.85 1.24
C GLU A 125 11.87 2.61 2.13
N PHE A 126 11.75 1.41 1.54
CA PHE A 126 11.51 0.12 2.22
C PHE A 126 10.31 0.12 3.18
N ALA A 127 9.29 0.91 2.88
CA ALA A 127 8.13 1.13 3.76
C ALA A 127 8.48 1.74 5.14
N MET A 128 9.64 2.37 5.27
CA MET A 128 10.15 2.97 6.51
C MET A 128 9.90 4.47 6.55
N GLY A 129 8.67 4.84 6.87
CA GLY A 129 8.25 6.24 6.98
C GLY A 129 6.74 6.37 7.11
N SER A 130 6.29 7.61 7.30
CA SER A 130 4.87 7.95 7.49
C SER A 130 4.44 9.22 6.74
N SER A 131 5.27 9.70 5.82
CA SER A 131 5.04 10.96 5.10
C SER A 131 5.31 10.88 3.60
N ASN A 132 5.94 9.79 3.14
CA ASN A 132 6.46 9.59 1.80
C ASN A 132 7.49 10.68 1.37
N LEU A 133 8.31 11.10 2.32
CA LEU A 133 9.42 12.04 2.08
C LEU A 133 10.76 11.33 1.93
N THR A 134 10.87 10.04 2.29
CA THR A 134 12.14 9.30 2.32
C THR A 134 12.45 8.54 1.04
N SER A 135 11.58 8.63 0.03
CA SER A 135 11.81 8.00 -1.28
C SER A 135 13.07 8.53 -1.97
N ALA A 136 13.91 7.64 -2.49
CA ALA A 136 15.05 7.99 -3.33
C ALA A 136 14.66 8.68 -4.66
N TYR A 137 13.38 8.58 -5.03
CA TYR A 137 12.79 9.17 -6.24
C TYR A 137 12.02 10.47 -5.96
N GLY A 138 12.19 11.05 -4.78
CA GLY A 138 11.52 12.27 -4.34
C GLY A 138 10.19 11.99 -3.61
N GLY A 139 9.77 12.98 -2.82
CA GLY A 139 8.54 12.90 -2.03
C GLY A 139 7.27 12.96 -2.89
N VAL A 140 6.21 12.37 -2.38
CA VAL A 140 4.86 12.44 -2.98
C VAL A 140 4.10 13.62 -2.40
N LEU A 141 3.32 14.31 -3.24
CA LEU A 141 2.42 15.36 -2.80
C LEU A 141 0.99 14.80 -2.60
N ASN A 142 0.34 15.28 -1.54
CA ASN A 142 -1.07 15.06 -1.34
C ASN A 142 -1.86 15.81 -2.44
N PRO A 143 -2.84 15.19 -3.12
CA PRO A 143 -3.65 15.89 -4.11
C PRO A 143 -4.54 16.98 -3.51
N TRP A 144 -4.83 16.93 -2.21
CA TRP A 144 -5.57 17.95 -1.50
C TRP A 144 -4.69 19.17 -1.20
N GLN A 145 -5.31 20.35 -1.19
CA GLN A 145 -4.67 21.63 -0.87
C GLN A 145 -5.40 22.33 0.26
N ARG A 146 -4.67 23.09 1.06
CA ARG A 146 -5.30 23.95 2.07
C ARG A 146 -6.05 25.09 1.40
N LYS A 147 -7.29 25.33 1.81
CA LYS A 147 -8.11 26.43 1.28
C LYS A 147 -7.46 27.80 1.51
N ASN A 148 -6.83 27.98 2.68
CA ASN A 148 -6.24 29.25 3.10
C ASN A 148 -4.76 29.39 2.73
N ASP A 149 -4.14 28.32 2.22
CA ASP A 149 -2.74 28.29 1.80
C ASP A 149 -2.57 27.23 0.68
N PRO A 150 -2.98 27.54 -0.55
CA PRO A 150 -2.89 26.60 -1.67
C PRO A 150 -1.44 26.28 -2.07
N ALA A 151 -0.47 27.10 -1.64
CA ALA A 151 0.94 26.85 -1.91
C ALA A 151 1.58 25.86 -0.93
N ALA A 152 0.92 25.55 0.20
CA ALA A 152 1.41 24.57 1.16
C ALA A 152 1.53 23.19 0.52
N ARG A 153 2.72 22.61 0.62
CA ARG A 153 2.98 21.24 0.16
C ARG A 153 2.57 20.27 1.26
N LEU A 154 1.45 19.58 1.07
CA LEU A 154 0.94 18.60 2.02
C LEU A 154 1.48 17.22 1.70
N VAL A 155 1.82 16.46 2.75
CA VAL A 155 2.21 15.05 2.61
C VAL A 155 0.97 14.16 2.47
N PRO A 156 1.04 13.08 1.67
CA PRO A 156 -0.06 12.13 1.51
C PRO A 156 -0.18 11.15 2.68
N GLY A 157 0.75 11.24 3.65
CA GLY A 157 1.00 10.15 4.58
C GLY A 157 1.88 9.06 3.97
N GLY A 158 2.17 8.01 4.72
CA GLY A 158 3.06 6.93 4.29
C GLY A 158 2.95 5.69 5.20
N SER A 159 3.63 4.64 4.78
CA SER A 159 4.59 4.58 3.66
C SER A 159 3.93 4.43 2.28
N SER A 160 2.65 4.09 2.15
CA SER A 160 1.97 3.90 0.86
C SER A 160 1.41 5.22 0.29
N GLY A 161 2.19 6.33 0.37
CA GLY A 161 1.72 7.65 -0.01
C GLY A 161 1.39 7.79 -1.49
N GLY A 162 2.20 7.21 -2.37
CA GLY A 162 1.94 7.20 -3.81
C GLY A 162 0.66 6.46 -4.18
N SER A 163 0.41 5.29 -3.56
CA SER A 163 -0.83 4.53 -3.74
C SER A 163 -2.05 5.35 -3.33
N ALA A 164 -2.00 5.98 -2.15
CA ALA A 164 -3.09 6.80 -1.65
C ALA A 164 -3.32 8.04 -2.52
N ALA A 165 -2.25 8.74 -2.91
CA ALA A 165 -2.33 9.91 -3.78
C ALA A 165 -2.90 9.56 -5.16
N ALA A 166 -2.49 8.42 -5.76
CA ALA A 166 -2.99 7.97 -7.05
C ALA A 166 -4.50 7.72 -7.04
N VAL A 167 -5.02 7.06 -6.00
CA VAL A 167 -6.46 6.81 -5.84
C VAL A 167 -7.23 8.11 -5.57
N ALA A 168 -6.74 8.95 -4.66
CA ALA A 168 -7.40 10.22 -4.32
C ALA A 168 -7.45 11.19 -5.51
N ALA A 169 -6.40 11.21 -6.34
CA ALA A 169 -6.31 12.02 -7.56
C ALA A 169 -7.02 11.36 -8.76
N ARG A 170 -7.70 10.22 -8.59
CA ARG A 170 -8.40 9.47 -9.66
C ARG A 170 -7.49 9.03 -10.80
N MET A 171 -6.21 8.84 -10.54
CA MET A 171 -5.24 8.28 -11.48
C MET A 171 -5.41 6.75 -11.59
N ALA A 172 -5.97 6.10 -10.57
CA ALA A 172 -6.30 4.69 -10.54
C ALA A 172 -7.61 4.47 -9.76
N LEU A 173 -8.35 3.41 -10.08
CA LEU A 173 -9.59 3.06 -9.37
C LEU A 173 -9.33 2.42 -8.01
N GLY A 174 -8.18 1.79 -7.86
CA GLY A 174 -7.70 1.22 -6.62
C GLY A 174 -6.19 1.05 -6.64
N ALA A 175 -5.63 0.69 -5.50
CA ALA A 175 -4.20 0.44 -5.37
C ALA A 175 -3.88 -0.62 -4.31
N THR A 176 -2.69 -1.25 -4.44
CA THR A 176 -2.13 -2.05 -3.37
C THR A 176 -1.36 -1.18 -2.38
N GLY A 177 -1.34 -1.59 -1.12
CA GLY A 177 -0.50 -1.02 -0.09
C GLY A 177 0.01 -2.08 0.88
N THR A 178 0.90 -1.67 1.79
CA THR A 178 1.32 -2.48 2.94
C THR A 178 1.21 -1.65 4.21
N ASP A 179 0.93 -2.32 5.32
CA ASP A 179 0.78 -1.69 6.63
C ASP A 179 1.53 -2.51 7.68
N THR A 180 2.58 -1.93 8.21
CA THR A 180 3.40 -2.48 9.31
C THR A 180 3.03 -1.80 10.63
N GLY A 181 2.84 -0.48 10.61
CA GLY A 181 2.49 0.34 11.77
C GLY A 181 1.49 1.46 11.43
N GLY A 182 0.76 1.35 10.30
CA GLY A 182 -0.18 2.37 9.85
C GLY A 182 -0.09 2.73 8.37
N SER A 183 0.79 2.07 7.60
CA SER A 183 1.17 2.51 6.24
C SER A 183 0.12 2.29 5.15
N ILE A 184 -1.08 1.80 5.48
CA ILE A 184 -2.31 1.87 4.68
C ILE A 184 -3.28 2.86 5.33
N ARG A 185 -3.57 2.67 6.61
CA ARG A 185 -4.62 3.41 7.33
C ARG A 185 -4.33 4.91 7.41
N GLN A 186 -3.09 5.29 7.70
CA GLN A 186 -2.70 6.69 7.83
C GLN A 186 -2.75 7.43 6.48
N PRO A 187 -2.11 6.96 5.38
CA PRO A 187 -2.22 7.66 4.10
C PRO A 187 -3.65 7.65 3.54
N ALA A 188 -4.47 6.63 3.82
CA ALA A 188 -5.90 6.65 3.48
C ALA A 188 -6.61 7.83 4.17
N ALA A 189 -6.38 8.01 5.48
CA ALA A 189 -6.95 9.11 6.25
C ALA A 189 -6.48 10.48 5.74
N PHE A 190 -5.18 10.62 5.41
CA PHE A 190 -4.59 11.90 4.95
C PHE A 190 -5.07 12.28 3.54
N CYS A 191 -5.35 11.28 2.69
CA CYS A 191 -5.83 11.51 1.33
C CYS A 191 -7.37 11.45 1.20
N GLY A 192 -8.11 11.19 2.29
CA GLY A 192 -9.57 11.16 2.29
C GLY A 192 -10.16 10.02 1.45
N ILE A 193 -9.55 8.84 1.51
CA ILE A 193 -9.97 7.61 0.82
C ILE A 193 -10.12 6.46 1.82
N THR A 194 -10.56 5.30 1.34
CA THR A 194 -10.62 4.07 2.13
C THR A 194 -9.35 3.25 1.97
N GLY A 195 -8.85 2.72 3.09
CA GLY A 195 -7.75 1.76 3.11
C GLY A 195 -8.01 0.69 4.16
N ILE A 196 -7.80 -0.58 3.82
CA ILE A 196 -8.03 -1.71 4.73
C ILE A 196 -6.70 -2.42 5.01
N LYS A 197 -6.33 -2.46 6.29
CA LYS A 197 -5.33 -3.41 6.78
C LYS A 197 -6.06 -4.66 7.28
N PRO A 198 -6.05 -5.76 6.54
CA PRO A 198 -6.69 -7.00 7.00
C PRO A 198 -5.93 -7.62 8.17
N THR A 199 -6.50 -8.65 8.77
CA THR A 199 -5.82 -9.47 9.77
C THR A 199 -4.53 -10.04 9.20
N TYR A 200 -3.47 -10.07 10.02
CA TYR A 200 -2.16 -10.61 9.65
C TYR A 200 -2.29 -12.04 9.10
N GLY A 201 -1.55 -12.31 8.02
CA GLY A 201 -1.60 -13.58 7.30
C GLY A 201 -2.79 -13.74 6.34
N ARG A 202 -3.67 -12.73 6.21
CA ARG A 202 -4.80 -12.80 5.28
C ARG A 202 -4.40 -12.67 3.81
N CYS A 203 -3.39 -11.85 3.53
CA CYS A 203 -2.71 -11.76 2.24
C CYS A 203 -1.29 -12.28 2.40
N SER A 204 -0.81 -13.03 1.42
CA SER A 204 0.57 -13.55 1.40
C SER A 204 1.59 -12.41 1.36
N ARG A 205 2.73 -12.61 2.04
CA ARG A 205 3.90 -11.74 1.98
C ARG A 205 4.89 -12.17 0.90
N PHE A 206 4.68 -13.32 0.25
CA PHE A 206 5.60 -13.79 -0.79
C PHE A 206 5.73 -12.78 -1.92
N GLY A 207 6.97 -12.41 -2.24
CA GLY A 207 7.26 -11.41 -3.27
C GLY A 207 7.02 -9.97 -2.86
N ILE A 208 6.76 -9.70 -1.57
CA ILE A 208 6.73 -8.35 -1.01
C ILE A 208 8.09 -8.05 -0.38
N VAL A 209 8.71 -6.92 -0.75
CA VAL A 209 9.96 -6.47 -0.14
C VAL A 209 9.70 -6.16 1.34
N ALA A 210 10.35 -6.92 2.23
CA ALA A 210 10.07 -6.90 3.65
C ALA A 210 10.64 -5.66 4.35
N PHE A 211 9.85 -5.08 5.26
CA PHE A 211 10.32 -4.21 6.34
C PHE A 211 10.44 -5.01 7.64
N ALA A 212 9.31 -5.36 8.26
CA ALA A 212 9.26 -6.14 9.49
C ALA A 212 8.29 -7.33 9.29
N SER A 213 8.86 -8.50 9.07
CA SER A 213 8.13 -9.69 8.57
C SER A 213 6.99 -10.13 9.48
N SER A 214 7.10 -9.94 10.81
CA SER A 214 6.05 -10.28 11.77
C SER A 214 4.91 -9.25 11.84
N LEU A 215 5.06 -8.10 11.17
CA LEU A 215 4.10 -7.00 11.21
C LEU A 215 3.57 -6.60 9.84
N ASP A 216 4.33 -6.86 8.76
CA ASP A 216 3.99 -6.46 7.41
C ASP A 216 2.71 -7.16 6.92
N GLN A 217 1.75 -6.38 6.44
CA GLN A 217 0.51 -6.89 5.89
C GLN A 217 0.11 -6.11 4.64
N ALA A 218 -0.18 -6.82 3.55
CA ALA A 218 -0.75 -6.24 2.35
C ALA A 218 -2.25 -5.93 2.52
N GLY A 219 -2.72 -4.91 1.81
CA GLY A 219 -4.14 -4.56 1.74
C GLY A 219 -4.42 -3.50 0.67
N PRO A 220 -5.69 -3.26 0.35
CA PRO A 220 -6.13 -2.38 -0.71
C PRO A 220 -6.33 -0.93 -0.26
N PHE A 221 -6.28 -0.03 -1.26
CA PHE A 221 -6.87 1.30 -1.25
C PHE A 221 -7.92 1.42 -2.32
N ALA A 222 -9.00 2.10 -2.03
CA ALA A 222 -10.00 2.53 -3.00
C ALA A 222 -10.79 3.73 -2.46
N ARG A 223 -11.74 4.27 -3.24
CA ARG A 223 -12.54 5.41 -2.79
C ARG A 223 -13.68 5.03 -1.87
N THR A 224 -14.17 3.80 -1.95
CA THR A 224 -15.27 3.29 -1.13
C THR A 224 -14.87 2.04 -0.35
N VAL A 225 -15.63 1.74 0.70
CA VAL A 225 -15.44 0.50 1.49
C VAL A 225 -15.74 -0.74 0.65
N GLU A 226 -16.78 -0.69 -0.19
CA GLU A 226 -17.16 -1.76 -1.10
C GLU A 226 -16.05 -2.06 -2.12
N ASP A 227 -15.45 -1.04 -2.73
CA ASP A 227 -14.33 -1.19 -3.65
C ASP A 227 -13.12 -1.86 -2.98
N CYS A 228 -12.82 -1.44 -1.74
CA CYS A 228 -11.77 -2.08 -0.95
C CYS A 228 -12.10 -3.55 -0.63
N ALA A 229 -13.35 -3.86 -0.36
CA ALA A 229 -13.80 -5.24 -0.07
C ALA A 229 -13.66 -6.14 -1.32
N ILE A 230 -14.01 -5.63 -2.50
CA ILE A 230 -13.82 -6.31 -3.79
C ILE A 230 -12.33 -6.59 -4.04
N LEU A 231 -11.47 -5.58 -3.88
CA LEU A 231 -10.02 -5.75 -4.04
C LEU A 231 -9.44 -6.73 -3.03
N LEU A 232 -9.85 -6.63 -1.75
CA LEU A 232 -9.35 -7.52 -0.70
C LEU A 232 -9.69 -8.98 -0.97
N ARG A 233 -10.87 -9.26 -1.55
CA ARG A 233 -11.25 -10.63 -1.95
C ARG A 233 -10.24 -11.22 -2.93
N SER A 234 -9.80 -10.46 -3.91
CA SER A 234 -8.80 -10.90 -4.89
C SER A 234 -7.38 -10.98 -4.31
N MET A 235 -7.05 -10.14 -3.32
CA MET A 235 -5.71 -10.13 -2.69
C MET A 235 -5.53 -11.18 -1.60
N ALA A 236 -6.61 -11.68 -1.02
CA ALA A 236 -6.61 -12.62 0.10
C ALA A 236 -6.53 -14.08 -0.36
N GLY A 237 -6.01 -14.95 0.52
CA GLY A 237 -5.99 -16.39 0.30
C GLY A 237 -4.76 -17.06 0.89
N HIS A 238 -4.86 -18.38 1.06
CA HIS A 238 -3.74 -19.17 1.53
C HIS A 238 -2.66 -19.32 0.45
N ASP A 239 -1.42 -19.15 0.86
CA ASP A 239 -0.24 -19.33 0.01
C ASP A 239 0.79 -20.21 0.70
N PRO A 240 1.10 -21.42 0.17
CA PRO A 240 2.12 -22.30 0.75
C PRO A 240 3.54 -21.72 0.71
N LYS A 241 3.79 -20.66 -0.07
CA LYS A 241 5.08 -19.94 -0.13
C LYS A 241 5.28 -18.99 1.05
N ASP A 242 4.22 -18.70 1.83
CA ASP A 242 4.29 -17.87 3.03
C ASP A 242 3.82 -18.67 4.24
N SER A 243 4.76 -19.05 5.11
CA SER A 243 4.48 -19.86 6.30
C SER A 243 3.49 -19.22 7.30
N THR A 244 3.26 -17.91 7.20
CA THR A 244 2.29 -17.20 8.05
C THR A 244 0.95 -16.96 7.37
N SER A 245 0.81 -17.38 6.12
CA SER A 245 -0.44 -17.27 5.38
C SER A 245 -1.53 -18.15 6.00
N ALA A 246 -2.66 -17.54 6.38
CA ALA A 246 -3.74 -18.22 7.08
C ALA A 246 -4.51 -19.18 6.15
N ALA A 247 -4.59 -20.46 6.52
CA ALA A 247 -5.36 -21.47 5.79
C ALA A 247 -6.86 -21.37 6.14
N GLN A 248 -7.44 -20.18 5.86
CA GLN A 248 -8.85 -19.90 6.11
C GLN A 248 -9.56 -19.51 4.80
N PRO A 249 -10.80 -19.93 4.59
CA PRO A 249 -11.58 -19.52 3.43
C PRO A 249 -11.63 -18.01 3.27
N VAL A 250 -11.65 -17.54 2.03
CA VAL A 250 -11.84 -16.12 1.71
C VAL A 250 -13.33 -15.85 1.59
N PRO A 251 -13.93 -15.10 2.53
CA PRO A 251 -15.34 -14.76 2.44
C PRO A 251 -15.60 -13.72 1.36
N ASP A 252 -16.85 -13.56 0.99
CA ASP A 252 -17.28 -12.39 0.22
C ASP A 252 -17.34 -11.18 1.15
N PHE A 253 -16.27 -10.38 1.15
CA PHE A 253 -16.19 -9.19 1.98
C PHE A 253 -17.20 -8.12 1.54
N ALA A 254 -17.51 -8.00 0.24
CA ALA A 254 -18.45 -7.03 -0.27
C ALA A 254 -19.89 -7.34 0.20
N ALA A 255 -20.23 -8.61 0.38
CA ALA A 255 -21.53 -9.01 0.93
C ALA A 255 -21.75 -8.55 2.39
N ALA A 256 -20.71 -8.09 3.09
CA ALA A 256 -20.86 -7.49 4.42
C ALA A 256 -21.24 -5.99 4.35
N CYS A 257 -20.97 -5.34 3.21
CA CYS A 257 -21.32 -3.94 3.01
C CYS A 257 -22.85 -3.78 2.98
N GLY A 258 -23.35 -2.74 3.63
CA GLY A 258 -24.80 -2.49 3.71
C GLY A 258 -25.57 -3.34 4.71
N ARG A 259 -24.93 -4.28 5.42
CA ARG A 259 -25.59 -4.99 6.52
C ARG A 259 -25.92 -4.04 7.65
N SER A 260 -27.05 -4.27 8.32
CA SER A 260 -27.45 -3.49 9.50
C SER A 260 -26.43 -3.64 10.61
N VAL A 261 -26.08 -2.54 11.25
CA VAL A 261 -25.26 -2.49 12.48
C VAL A 261 -26.11 -2.48 13.73
N LYS A 262 -27.45 -2.58 13.62
CA LYS A 262 -28.37 -2.60 14.75
C LYS A 262 -28.03 -3.74 15.72
N GLY A 263 -27.85 -3.38 16.98
CA GLY A 263 -27.50 -4.32 18.04
C GLY A 263 -26.02 -4.72 18.10
N LEU A 264 -25.16 -4.19 17.21
CA LEU A 264 -23.71 -4.35 17.36
C LEU A 264 -23.19 -3.50 18.51
N ARG A 265 -22.32 -4.07 19.33
CA ARG A 265 -21.62 -3.34 20.41
C ARG A 265 -20.32 -2.79 19.88
N ILE A 266 -20.17 -1.47 19.90
CA ILE A 266 -19.00 -0.74 19.41
C ILE A 266 -18.22 -0.22 20.62
N GLY A 267 -17.04 -0.82 20.87
CA GLY A 267 -16.16 -0.39 21.95
C GLY A 267 -15.37 0.87 21.58
N VAL A 268 -15.37 1.87 22.46
CA VAL A 268 -14.57 3.09 22.31
C VAL A 268 -13.48 3.10 23.38
N PRO A 269 -12.21 2.83 23.01
CA PRO A 269 -11.13 2.83 23.98
C PRO A 269 -10.85 4.24 24.51
N ARG A 270 -10.84 4.41 25.81
CA ARG A 270 -10.49 5.70 26.44
C ARG A 270 -9.06 6.12 26.13
N GLU A 271 -8.16 5.14 25.92
CA GLU A 271 -6.75 5.35 25.60
C GLU A 271 -6.52 5.90 24.18
N TYR A 272 -7.54 5.93 23.32
CA TYR A 272 -7.47 6.53 21.98
C TYR A 272 -7.77 8.04 21.98
N ARG A 273 -8.24 8.57 23.10
CA ARG A 273 -8.38 10.01 23.32
C ARG A 273 -7.09 10.54 23.95
N LEU A 274 -6.28 11.18 23.11
CA LEU A 274 -4.98 11.72 23.54
C LEU A 274 -5.15 13.17 23.98
N ASP A 275 -4.39 13.57 25.00
CA ASP A 275 -4.25 14.97 25.38
C ASP A 275 -3.70 15.79 24.20
N GLY A 276 -4.30 16.94 23.95
CA GLY A 276 -3.93 17.80 22.83
C GLY A 276 -4.54 17.41 21.47
N MET A 277 -5.49 16.46 21.42
CA MET A 277 -6.26 16.20 20.19
C MET A 277 -6.97 17.49 19.75
N PRO A 278 -6.82 17.93 18.47
CA PRO A 278 -7.54 19.10 17.98
C PRO A 278 -9.06 18.92 18.12
N ALA A 279 -9.73 19.97 18.60
CA ALA A 279 -11.18 19.93 18.83
C ALA A 279 -12.00 19.56 17.58
N GLU A 280 -11.50 19.93 16.39
CA GLU A 280 -12.11 19.56 15.10
C GLU A 280 -12.07 18.05 14.87
N ILE A 281 -10.98 17.38 15.23
CA ILE A 281 -10.85 15.92 15.12
C ILE A 281 -11.77 15.23 16.13
N GLU A 282 -11.80 15.73 17.38
CA GLU A 282 -12.70 15.19 18.41
C GLU A 282 -14.17 15.32 17.97
N LYS A 283 -14.55 16.44 17.36
CA LYS A 283 -15.90 16.64 16.81
C LYS A 283 -16.26 15.57 15.75
N LEU A 284 -15.34 15.26 14.85
CA LEU A 284 -15.55 14.22 13.82
C LEU A 284 -15.69 12.82 14.44
N TRP A 285 -14.90 12.52 15.48
CA TRP A 285 -15.04 11.29 16.26
C TRP A 285 -16.43 11.16 16.87
N ARG A 286 -16.91 12.21 17.55
CA ARG A 286 -18.26 12.24 18.15
C ARG A 286 -19.34 12.06 17.10
N GLN A 287 -19.23 12.76 15.98
CA GLN A 287 -20.16 12.63 14.85
C GLN A 287 -20.21 11.19 14.31
N GLY A 288 -19.07 10.53 14.17
CA GLY A 288 -19.03 9.11 13.75
C GLY A 288 -19.73 8.18 14.74
N LEU A 289 -19.56 8.42 16.05
CA LEU A 289 -20.26 7.66 17.09
C LEU A 289 -21.77 7.92 17.08
N ASP A 290 -22.19 9.15 16.80
CA ASP A 290 -23.62 9.50 16.68
C ASP A 290 -24.25 8.78 15.48
N TRP A 291 -23.59 8.76 14.32
CA TRP A 291 -24.06 7.99 13.16
C TRP A 291 -24.22 6.50 13.44
N LEU A 292 -23.29 5.89 14.19
CA LEU A 292 -23.39 4.48 14.58
C LEU A 292 -24.56 4.25 15.54
N ARG A 293 -24.76 5.17 16.48
CA ARG A 293 -25.87 5.11 17.44
C ARG A 293 -27.23 5.28 16.77
N ASP A 294 -27.32 6.22 15.82
CA ASP A 294 -28.53 6.45 15.00
C ASP A 294 -28.85 5.24 14.11
N ALA A 295 -27.83 4.52 13.65
CA ALA A 295 -27.97 3.27 12.92
C ALA A 295 -28.33 2.05 13.82
N GLY A 296 -28.45 2.27 15.14
CA GLY A 296 -28.90 1.27 16.12
C GLY A 296 -27.77 0.44 16.76
N ALA A 297 -26.52 0.87 16.65
CA ALA A 297 -25.41 0.25 17.39
C ALA A 297 -25.38 0.74 18.85
N GLU A 298 -24.92 -0.13 19.76
CA GLU A 298 -24.64 0.20 21.15
C GLU A 298 -23.19 0.69 21.30
N ILE A 299 -22.98 1.92 21.75
CA ILE A 299 -21.65 2.46 22.00
C ILE A 299 -21.25 2.19 23.44
N VAL A 300 -20.11 1.51 23.63
CA VAL A 300 -19.63 1.05 24.94
C VAL A 300 -18.22 1.58 25.19
N ASP A 301 -18.02 2.24 26.35
CA ASP A 301 -16.67 2.62 26.77
C ASP A 301 -15.88 1.38 27.18
N ILE A 302 -14.68 1.24 26.63
CA ILE A 302 -13.76 0.13 26.93
C ILE A 302 -12.36 0.67 27.30
N SER A 303 -11.50 -0.22 27.79
CA SER A 303 -10.10 0.08 28.05
C SER A 303 -9.20 -0.90 27.29
N LEU A 304 -8.15 -0.36 26.68
CA LEU A 304 -7.03 -1.09 26.08
C LEU A 304 -5.72 -0.66 26.76
N PRO A 305 -5.45 -1.10 28.02
CA PRO A 305 -4.42 -0.53 28.88
C PRO A 305 -3.00 -0.68 28.37
N HIS A 306 -2.77 -1.62 27.43
CA HIS A 306 -1.47 -1.86 26.82
C HIS A 306 -1.18 -0.95 25.61
N THR A 307 -2.12 -0.12 25.17
CA THR A 307 -1.95 0.81 24.04
C THR A 307 -0.73 1.72 24.21
N LYS A 308 -0.42 2.13 25.44
CA LYS A 308 0.76 2.95 25.77
C LYS A 308 2.10 2.31 25.39
N TYR A 309 2.16 0.99 25.26
CA TYR A 309 3.37 0.26 24.87
C TYR A 309 3.49 0.02 23.35
N ALA A 310 2.42 0.26 22.59
CA ALA A 310 2.38 -0.09 21.16
C ALA A 310 3.49 0.59 20.36
N LEU A 311 3.65 1.91 20.52
CA LEU A 311 4.66 2.67 19.78
C LEU A 311 6.10 2.33 20.21
N PRO A 312 6.46 2.26 21.49
CA PRO A 312 7.77 1.78 21.93
C PRO A 312 8.09 0.37 21.41
N THR A 313 7.15 -0.56 21.51
CA THR A 313 7.33 -1.93 21.00
C THR A 313 7.60 -1.95 19.49
N TYR A 314 6.85 -1.16 18.72
CA TYR A 314 7.08 -1.01 17.28
C TYR A 314 8.51 -0.53 16.98
N TYR A 315 9.01 0.49 17.68
CA TYR A 315 10.36 1.03 17.44
C TYR A 315 11.50 0.11 17.91
N ILE A 316 11.20 -0.93 18.68
CA ILE A 316 12.14 -1.98 19.05
C ILE A 316 12.08 -3.13 18.02
N VAL A 317 10.90 -3.71 17.84
CA VAL A 317 10.70 -4.92 17.02
C VAL A 317 10.94 -4.64 15.54
N ALA A 318 10.34 -3.60 14.99
CA ALA A 318 10.42 -3.35 13.56
C ALA A 318 11.85 -3.01 13.07
N PRO A 319 12.65 -2.16 13.75
CA PRO A 319 14.05 -1.97 13.40
C PRO A 319 14.90 -3.23 13.56
N ALA A 320 14.67 -4.06 14.60
CA ALA A 320 15.39 -5.33 14.78
C ALA A 320 15.15 -6.28 13.60
N GLU A 321 13.91 -6.44 13.18
CA GLU A 321 13.57 -7.25 12.00
C GLU A 321 14.11 -6.63 10.70
N ALA A 322 14.05 -5.30 10.56
CA ALA A 322 14.61 -4.59 9.41
C ALA A 322 16.12 -4.84 9.28
N SER A 323 16.86 -4.78 10.40
CA SER A 323 18.29 -5.08 10.40
C SER A 323 18.59 -6.48 9.82
N SER A 324 17.82 -7.49 10.20
CA SER A 324 17.93 -8.85 9.66
C SER A 324 17.45 -8.95 8.22
N ASN A 325 16.27 -8.39 7.91
CA ASN A 325 15.67 -8.49 6.58
C ASN A 325 16.50 -7.77 5.51
N LEU A 326 17.10 -6.62 5.83
CA LEU A 326 17.87 -5.83 4.88
C LEU A 326 19.33 -6.28 4.76
N ALA A 327 19.77 -7.27 5.53
CA ALA A 327 21.10 -7.86 5.41
C ALA A 327 21.35 -8.51 4.03
N ARG A 328 20.29 -8.93 3.34
CA ARG A 328 20.34 -9.55 1.99
C ARG A 328 20.77 -8.61 0.87
N TYR A 329 20.68 -7.30 1.08
CA TYR A 329 21.08 -6.29 0.10
C TYR A 329 22.57 -5.98 0.29
N ASP A 330 23.41 -6.80 -0.31
CA ASP A 330 24.86 -6.89 -0.08
C ASP A 330 25.69 -6.50 -1.32
N GLY A 331 25.05 -6.21 -2.45
CA GLY A 331 25.74 -5.90 -3.72
C GLY A 331 26.29 -7.11 -4.46
N VAL A 332 26.00 -8.34 -3.99
CA VAL A 332 26.49 -9.59 -4.59
C VAL A 332 25.42 -10.25 -5.45
N ARG A 333 24.21 -10.41 -4.93
CA ARG A 333 23.17 -11.24 -5.54
C ARG A 333 22.32 -10.50 -6.56
N PHE A 334 21.91 -9.27 -6.25
CA PHE A 334 21.05 -8.42 -7.07
C PHE A 334 21.07 -6.99 -6.54
N GLY A 335 20.52 -6.06 -7.32
CA GLY A 335 20.43 -4.65 -6.95
C GLY A 335 21.69 -3.86 -7.27
N LEU A 336 21.86 -2.74 -6.56
CA LEU A 336 23.03 -1.89 -6.67
C LEU A 336 24.30 -2.64 -6.24
N ARG A 337 25.36 -2.47 -7.01
CA ARG A 337 26.72 -2.93 -6.67
C ARG A 337 27.68 -1.76 -6.85
N VAL A 338 28.30 -1.36 -5.75
CA VAL A 338 29.35 -0.33 -5.75
C VAL A 338 30.68 -0.99 -5.41
N ALA A 339 31.50 -1.21 -6.43
CA ALA A 339 32.84 -1.79 -6.29
C ALA A 339 33.82 -1.03 -7.16
N GLU A 340 34.99 -0.74 -6.64
CA GLU A 340 36.16 -0.31 -7.41
C GLU A 340 37.01 -1.53 -7.81
N LYS A 341 37.94 -1.34 -8.73
CA LYS A 341 38.76 -2.44 -9.30
C LYS A 341 39.51 -3.26 -8.23
N ASP A 342 39.91 -2.60 -7.15
CA ASP A 342 40.72 -3.20 -6.07
C ASP A 342 39.92 -3.31 -4.75
N SER A 343 38.60 -3.19 -4.77
CA SER A 343 37.74 -3.34 -3.59
C SER A 343 37.77 -4.78 -3.08
N ASP A 344 38.00 -4.94 -1.77
CA ASP A 344 37.75 -6.20 -1.10
C ASP A 344 36.24 -6.43 -0.82
N LEU A 345 35.92 -7.56 -0.23
CA LEU A 345 34.51 -7.91 0.05
C LEU A 345 33.89 -6.97 1.09
N ARG A 346 34.67 -6.49 2.04
CA ARG A 346 34.20 -5.54 3.06
C ARG A 346 33.90 -4.20 2.45
N ASP A 347 34.77 -3.67 1.62
CA ASP A 347 34.58 -2.42 0.88
C ASP A 347 33.32 -2.50 0.00
N LEU A 348 33.12 -3.62 -0.71
CA LEU A 348 31.93 -3.85 -1.51
C LEU A 348 30.65 -3.71 -0.69
N TYR A 349 30.58 -4.36 0.47
CA TYR A 349 29.40 -4.31 1.34
C TYR A 349 29.19 -2.92 1.91
N GLU A 350 30.22 -2.32 2.47
CA GLU A 350 30.14 -1.01 3.13
C GLU A 350 29.72 0.08 2.14
N ARG A 351 30.36 0.17 0.98
CA ARG A 351 30.05 1.17 -0.05
C ARG A 351 28.66 0.96 -0.66
N THR A 352 28.33 -0.27 -1.05
CA THR A 352 27.02 -0.58 -1.62
C THR A 352 25.89 -0.17 -0.68
N ARG A 353 26.01 -0.49 0.59
CA ARG A 353 24.99 -0.18 1.59
C ARG A 353 24.97 1.30 1.97
N ALA A 354 26.12 1.94 2.04
CA ALA A 354 26.24 3.38 2.32
C ALA A 354 25.63 4.26 1.23
N GLU A 355 25.81 3.90 -0.04
CA GLU A 355 25.30 4.65 -1.18
C GLU A 355 23.86 4.26 -1.56
N GLY A 356 23.50 2.99 -1.34
CA GLY A 356 22.22 2.42 -1.75
C GLY A 356 21.06 2.74 -0.80
N PHE A 357 21.31 2.79 0.50
CA PHE A 357 20.28 3.09 1.50
C PHE A 357 20.21 4.56 1.88
N GLY A 358 19.01 5.09 1.96
CA GLY A 358 18.74 6.43 2.49
C GLY A 358 18.98 6.55 4.00
N ALA A 359 19.03 7.77 4.49
CA ALA A 359 19.39 8.08 5.89
C ALA A 359 18.46 7.42 6.91
N GLU A 360 17.14 7.41 6.66
CA GLU A 360 16.17 6.82 7.59
C GLU A 360 16.30 5.30 7.67
N VAL A 361 16.48 4.63 6.53
CA VAL A 361 16.70 3.17 6.49
C VAL A 361 18.00 2.79 7.21
N ARG A 362 19.09 3.53 6.96
CA ARG A 362 20.37 3.30 7.67
C ARG A 362 20.21 3.47 9.18
N ARG A 363 19.49 4.52 9.63
CA ARG A 363 19.21 4.75 11.05
C ARG A 363 18.48 3.55 11.66
N ARG A 364 17.43 3.04 11.01
CA ARG A 364 16.67 1.89 11.54
C ARG A 364 17.47 0.60 11.54
N ILE A 365 18.30 0.36 10.53
CA ILE A 365 19.24 -0.79 10.52
C ILE A 365 20.19 -0.69 11.73
N MET A 366 20.75 0.48 12.00
CA MET A 366 21.66 0.68 13.14
C MET A 366 20.95 0.48 14.48
N ILE A 367 19.77 1.04 14.66
CA ILE A 367 18.96 0.82 15.88
C ILE A 367 18.65 -0.67 16.05
N GLY A 368 18.21 -1.33 14.99
CA GLY A 368 17.90 -2.77 15.03
C GLY A 368 19.10 -3.63 15.34
N THR A 369 20.26 -3.33 14.76
CA THR A 369 21.50 -4.01 15.08
C THR A 369 21.87 -3.83 16.55
N TYR A 370 21.75 -2.61 17.09
CA TYR A 370 22.00 -2.34 18.52
C TYR A 370 21.06 -3.14 19.42
N VAL A 371 19.76 -3.17 19.12
CA VAL A 371 18.77 -3.97 19.87
C VAL A 371 19.15 -5.45 19.88
N LEU A 372 19.54 -6.01 18.74
CA LEU A 372 19.91 -7.42 18.62
C LEU A 372 21.23 -7.74 19.35
N LEU A 373 22.20 -6.84 19.32
CA LEU A 373 23.49 -7.01 20.01
C LEU A 373 23.35 -6.91 21.52
N SER A 374 22.48 -6.02 22.02
CA SER A 374 22.28 -5.87 23.46
C SER A 374 21.75 -7.14 24.14
N LEU A 375 20.92 -7.91 23.44
CA LEU A 375 20.39 -9.19 23.92
C LEU A 375 21.48 -10.27 24.06
N ILE A 376 22.56 -10.18 23.28
CA ILE A 376 23.68 -11.14 23.34
C ILE A 376 24.70 -10.75 24.41
N HIS A 377 24.83 -9.46 24.70
CA HIS A 377 25.87 -8.92 25.58
C HIS A 377 25.39 -8.62 27.00
N ILE A 378 24.10 -8.70 27.25
CA ILE A 378 23.51 -8.57 28.57
C ILE A 378 23.35 -9.94 29.24
#